data_efd84365b084f74be07f09f27708f106
#
_entry.id   efd84365b084f74be07f09f27708f106
#
_cell.length_a   1.000
_cell.length_b   1.000
_cell.length_c   1.000
_cell.angle_alpha   90.00
_cell.angle_beta   90.00
_cell.angle_gamma   90.00
#
_symmetry.space_group_name_H-M   'P 1'
#
loop_
_entity.id
_entity.type
_entity.pdbx_description
1 polymer ?
#
loop_
_entity_poly.entity_id
_entity_poly.type
_entity_poly.pdbx_seq_one_letter_code
_entity_poly.pdbx_strand_id
1 'polypeptide(L)'
;MLDVNSSYSYLLWCRDFAATSVVARDESGTAAAFATGYIRPEQPGTLVIWQIAVDGKRRGRGLGGAMLDHLTGRLRSRGVLQRMETTISAENEASQRLFHSFAARHGASVEHEPLFPARLFPDAHESEHLYRIGPLAESPTPTPGTQYSETRRTRSVAS
;
A
#
# COMPACT_ATOMS: atom_id res chain seq x y z
N MET A 1 7.57 -9.41 13.59
CA MET A 1 7.23 -10.68 12.85
C MET A 1 5.93 -10.41 12.11
N LEU A 2 5.70 -10.94 10.92
CA LEU A 2 4.40 -10.80 10.24
C LEU A 2 3.45 -11.86 10.82
N ASP A 3 2.22 -11.44 11.18
CA ASP A 3 1.21 -12.38 11.66
C ASP A 3 0.80 -13.34 10.54
N VAL A 4 0.71 -14.61 10.87
CA VAL A 4 0.29 -15.64 9.93
C VAL A 4 -1.22 -15.75 9.98
N ASN A 5 -1.88 -15.16 8.99
CA ASN A 5 -3.32 -15.31 8.83
C ASN A 5 -3.67 -16.64 8.17
N SER A 6 -4.94 -17.07 8.29
CA SER A 6 -5.41 -18.26 7.62
C SER A 6 -5.35 -18.10 6.09
N SER A 7 -5.12 -19.20 5.37
CA SER A 7 -5.16 -19.19 3.90
C SER A 7 -6.50 -18.70 3.36
N TYR A 8 -7.59 -18.97 4.06
CA TYR A 8 -8.93 -18.49 3.71
C TYR A 8 -9.02 -16.95 3.75
N SER A 9 -8.43 -16.31 4.75
CA SER A 9 -8.36 -14.85 4.81
C SER A 9 -7.66 -14.27 3.59
N TYR A 10 -6.54 -14.85 3.17
CA TYR A 10 -5.84 -14.39 1.96
C TYR A 10 -6.64 -14.61 0.67
N LEU A 11 -7.39 -15.70 0.56
CA LEU A 11 -8.28 -15.93 -0.59
C LEU A 11 -9.39 -14.88 -0.66
N LEU A 12 -10.05 -14.56 0.46
CA LEU A 12 -11.02 -13.48 0.54
C LEU A 12 -10.38 -12.13 0.17
N TRP A 13 -9.18 -11.87 0.66
CA TRP A 13 -8.47 -10.64 0.36
C TRP A 13 -8.17 -10.48 -1.12
N CYS A 14 -7.68 -11.54 -1.76
CA CYS A 14 -7.41 -11.56 -3.20
C CYS A 14 -8.68 -11.38 -4.04
N ARG A 15 -9.82 -11.88 -3.57
CA ARG A 15 -11.09 -11.75 -4.26
C ARG A 15 -11.68 -10.34 -4.12
N ASP A 16 -11.77 -9.83 -2.89
CA ASP A 16 -12.59 -8.66 -2.58
C ASP A 16 -11.78 -7.36 -2.51
N PHE A 17 -10.49 -7.44 -2.20
CA PHE A 17 -9.59 -6.29 -1.99
C PHE A 17 -8.42 -6.23 -2.98
N ALA A 18 -8.51 -6.91 -4.13
CA ALA A 18 -7.46 -6.88 -5.15
C ALA A 18 -7.18 -5.44 -5.65
N ALA A 19 -8.21 -4.59 -5.74
CA ALA A 19 -8.08 -3.21 -6.19
C ALA A 19 -7.23 -2.34 -5.24
N THR A 20 -7.17 -2.70 -3.97
CA THR A 20 -6.46 -1.98 -2.90
C THR A 20 -5.25 -2.75 -2.36
N SER A 21 -4.86 -3.81 -3.05
CA SER A 21 -3.71 -4.65 -2.72
C SER A 21 -2.74 -4.75 -3.91
N VAL A 22 -1.49 -5.10 -3.64
CA VAL A 22 -0.46 -5.24 -4.67
C VAL A 22 0.54 -6.34 -4.30
N VAL A 23 1.04 -7.04 -5.31
CA VAL A 23 2.12 -8.02 -5.19
C VAL A 23 3.24 -7.59 -6.14
N ALA A 24 4.45 -7.46 -5.62
CA ALA A 24 5.65 -7.33 -6.42
C ALA A 24 6.21 -8.72 -6.74
N ARG A 25 6.50 -8.98 -8.01
CA ARG A 25 7.10 -10.23 -8.48
C ARG A 25 8.48 -9.99 -9.04
N ASP A 26 9.34 -10.97 -8.93
CA ASP A 26 10.65 -10.95 -9.60
C ASP A 26 10.54 -11.41 -11.05
N GLU A 27 11.67 -11.44 -11.74
CA GLU A 27 11.78 -11.86 -13.15
C GLU A 27 11.31 -13.31 -13.39
N SER A 28 11.40 -14.17 -12.37
CA SER A 28 10.88 -15.56 -12.41
C SER A 28 9.36 -15.63 -12.17
N GLY A 29 8.70 -14.52 -11.83
CA GLY A 29 7.30 -14.48 -11.45
C GLY A 29 7.04 -14.81 -9.98
N THR A 30 8.08 -15.08 -9.19
CA THR A 30 7.95 -15.38 -7.76
C THR A 30 7.60 -14.11 -6.98
N ALA A 31 6.68 -14.22 -6.01
CA ALA A 31 6.31 -13.10 -5.16
C ALA A 31 7.52 -12.67 -4.28
N ALA A 32 7.90 -11.41 -4.41
CA ALA A 32 9.02 -10.79 -3.70
C ALA A 32 8.55 -9.90 -2.54
N ALA A 33 7.37 -9.32 -2.67
CA ALA A 33 6.75 -8.46 -1.67
C ALA A 33 5.25 -8.35 -1.92
N PHE A 34 4.49 -7.97 -0.90
CA PHE A 34 3.08 -7.65 -1.05
C PHE A 34 2.66 -6.55 -0.08
N ALA A 35 1.59 -5.86 -0.44
CA ALA A 35 0.85 -4.98 0.46
C ALA A 35 -0.64 -5.25 0.29
N THR A 36 -1.34 -5.40 1.41
CA THR A 36 -2.79 -5.57 1.46
C THR A 36 -3.43 -4.36 2.13
N GLY A 37 -4.54 -3.92 1.60
CA GLY A 37 -5.25 -2.77 2.13
C GLY A 37 -6.72 -2.75 1.70
N TYR A 38 -7.47 -1.82 2.26
CA TYR A 38 -8.87 -1.59 1.93
C TYR A 38 -9.21 -0.10 2.05
N ILE A 39 -10.25 0.32 1.34
CA ILE A 39 -10.83 1.66 1.55
C ILE A 39 -11.71 1.61 2.80
N ARG A 40 -11.48 2.53 3.71
CA ARG A 40 -12.24 2.61 4.96
C ARG A 40 -13.72 2.89 4.65
N PRO A 41 -14.68 2.03 5.06
CA PRO A 41 -16.09 2.15 4.66
C PRO A 41 -16.71 3.51 5.00
N GLU A 42 -16.42 4.03 6.20
CA GLU A 42 -16.95 5.31 6.68
C GLU A 42 -16.16 6.54 6.22
N GLN A 43 -15.01 6.33 5.58
CA GLN A 43 -14.13 7.37 5.08
C GLN A 43 -13.58 6.98 3.70
N PRO A 44 -14.37 7.08 2.63
CA PRO A 44 -14.02 6.55 1.31
C PRO A 44 -12.75 7.13 0.68
N GLY A 45 -12.25 8.27 1.20
CA GLY A 45 -10.96 8.86 0.81
C GLY A 45 -9.75 8.28 1.52
N THR A 46 -9.92 7.27 2.39
CA THR A 46 -8.86 6.72 3.22
C THR A 46 -8.52 5.28 2.82
N LEU A 47 -7.27 5.06 2.41
CA LEU A 47 -6.70 3.72 2.23
C LEU A 47 -6.09 3.25 3.55
N VAL A 48 -6.58 2.15 4.08
CA VAL A 48 -5.95 1.47 5.22
C VAL A 48 -5.01 0.40 4.69
N ILE A 49 -3.73 0.47 5.03
CA ILE A 49 -2.77 -0.61 4.78
C ILE A 49 -2.81 -1.54 5.98
N TRP A 50 -3.23 -2.77 5.74
CA TRP A 50 -3.32 -3.80 6.79
C TRP A 50 -2.01 -4.54 6.98
N GLN A 51 -1.43 -5.06 5.89
CA GLN A 51 -0.14 -5.73 5.94
C GLN A 51 0.75 -5.27 4.79
N ILE A 52 2.05 -5.17 5.07
CA ILE A 52 3.08 -4.98 4.06
C ILE A 52 4.30 -5.82 4.42
N ALA A 53 4.76 -6.64 3.49
CA ALA A 53 5.90 -7.50 3.69
C ALA A 53 6.81 -7.55 2.46
N VAL A 54 8.10 -7.63 2.72
CA VAL A 54 9.15 -7.83 1.71
C VAL A 54 9.98 -9.02 2.11
N ASP A 55 10.20 -9.95 1.18
CA ASP A 55 11.10 -11.09 1.37
C ASP A 55 12.45 -10.63 1.93
N GLY A 56 12.95 -11.31 2.95
CA GLY A 56 14.18 -10.94 3.65
C GLY A 56 15.39 -10.76 2.73
N LYS A 57 15.51 -11.59 1.68
CA LYS A 57 16.59 -11.53 0.68
C LYS A 57 16.46 -10.34 -0.29
N ARG A 58 15.32 -9.66 -0.28
CA ARG A 58 14.97 -8.57 -1.21
C ARG A 58 14.74 -7.24 -0.51
N ARG A 59 14.98 -7.18 0.80
CA ARG A 59 14.92 -5.92 1.58
C ARG A 59 15.98 -4.93 1.11
N GLY A 60 15.79 -3.66 1.45
CA GLY A 60 16.73 -2.58 1.09
C GLY A 60 16.66 -2.12 -0.37
N ARG A 61 15.76 -2.68 -1.19
CA ARG A 61 15.60 -2.35 -2.62
C ARG A 61 14.45 -1.37 -2.90
N GLY A 62 13.86 -0.77 -1.88
CA GLY A 62 12.76 0.19 -2.04
C GLY A 62 11.40 -0.42 -2.40
N LEU A 63 11.24 -1.75 -2.40
CA LEU A 63 10.01 -2.43 -2.83
C LEU A 63 8.78 -1.99 -2.03
N GLY A 64 8.91 -1.83 -0.71
CA GLY A 64 7.81 -1.36 0.14
C GLY A 64 7.32 0.02 -0.30
N GLY A 65 8.24 0.97 -0.48
CA GLY A 65 7.91 2.31 -0.96
C GLY A 65 7.27 2.29 -2.35
N ALA A 66 7.85 1.55 -3.30
CA ALA A 66 7.32 1.43 -4.66
C ALA A 66 5.89 0.84 -4.68
N MET A 67 5.59 -0.13 -3.81
CA MET A 67 4.23 -0.68 -3.68
C MET A 67 3.23 0.36 -3.16
N LEU A 68 3.60 1.13 -2.13
CA LEU A 68 2.75 2.21 -1.61
C LEU A 68 2.53 3.29 -2.66
N ASP A 69 3.57 3.70 -3.38
CA ASP A 69 3.47 4.69 -4.46
C ASP A 69 2.56 4.19 -5.60
N HIS A 70 2.68 2.92 -5.98
CA HIS A 70 1.83 2.30 -7.00
C HIS A 70 0.35 2.25 -6.57
N LEU A 71 0.06 1.82 -5.34
CA LEU A 71 -1.30 1.81 -4.79
C LEU A 71 -1.90 3.21 -4.76
N THR A 72 -1.12 4.18 -4.28
CA THR A 72 -1.51 5.58 -4.22
C THR A 72 -1.85 6.13 -5.61
N GLY A 73 -0.98 5.93 -6.60
CA GLY A 73 -1.20 6.36 -7.98
C GLY A 73 -2.44 5.74 -8.59
N ARG A 74 -2.64 4.41 -8.41
CA ARG A 74 -3.80 3.68 -8.91
C ARG A 74 -5.12 4.17 -8.32
N LEU A 75 -5.15 4.48 -7.03
CA LEU A 75 -6.39 4.92 -6.35
C LEU A 75 -6.68 6.39 -6.62
N ARG A 76 -5.64 7.22 -6.75
CA ARG A 76 -5.80 8.63 -7.14
C ARG A 76 -6.36 8.78 -8.55
N SER A 77 -5.89 7.99 -9.50
CA SER A 77 -6.43 8.03 -10.87
C SER A 77 -7.93 7.72 -10.94
N ARG A 78 -8.48 7.13 -9.88
CA ARG A 78 -9.92 6.87 -9.70
C ARG A 78 -10.64 7.95 -8.88
N GLY A 79 -9.95 9.01 -8.48
CA GLY A 79 -10.52 10.12 -7.70
C GLY A 79 -10.84 9.80 -6.24
N VAL A 80 -10.31 8.71 -5.69
CA VAL A 80 -10.77 8.19 -4.40
C VAL A 80 -9.85 8.54 -3.24
N LEU A 81 -8.54 8.73 -3.45
CA LEU A 81 -7.58 8.75 -2.35
C LEU A 81 -7.19 10.14 -1.87
N GLN A 82 -7.42 10.43 -0.60
CA GLN A 82 -7.04 11.68 0.10
C GLN A 82 -5.98 11.43 1.19
N ARG A 83 -6.00 10.27 1.84
CA ARG A 83 -5.09 9.91 2.94
C ARG A 83 -4.85 8.42 3.01
N MET A 84 -3.82 8.05 3.78
CA MET A 84 -3.50 6.67 4.09
C MET A 84 -3.47 6.48 5.61
N GLU A 85 -3.93 5.34 6.08
CA GLU A 85 -3.83 4.90 7.48
C GLU A 85 -3.15 3.53 7.57
N THR A 86 -2.50 3.28 8.68
CA THR A 86 -1.97 1.96 9.05
C THR A 86 -1.79 1.88 10.55
N THR A 87 -1.73 0.68 11.12
CA THR A 87 -1.30 0.50 12.50
C THR A 87 0.11 -0.04 12.55
N ILE A 88 0.89 0.43 13.52
CA ILE A 88 2.30 0.06 13.70
C ILE A 88 2.59 -0.05 15.20
N SER A 89 3.19 -1.16 15.64
CA SER A 89 3.70 -1.28 16.99
C SER A 89 4.95 -0.43 17.21
N ALA A 90 5.19 -0.04 18.46
CA ALA A 90 6.31 0.85 18.80
C ALA A 90 7.69 0.27 18.41
N GLU A 91 7.84 -1.05 18.42
CA GLU A 91 9.09 -1.74 18.08
C GLU A 91 9.28 -1.97 16.57
N ASN A 92 8.24 -1.75 15.75
CA ASN A 92 8.33 -1.94 14.30
C ASN A 92 8.93 -0.72 13.58
N GLU A 93 10.18 -0.42 13.89
CA GLU A 93 10.93 0.68 13.29
C GLU A 93 10.99 0.61 11.75
N ALA A 94 10.99 -0.60 11.17
CA ALA A 94 11.06 -0.77 9.73
C ALA A 94 9.81 -0.19 9.04
N SER A 95 8.62 -0.47 9.58
CA SER A 95 7.36 0.12 9.11
C SER A 95 7.32 1.61 9.38
N GLN A 96 7.73 2.07 10.56
CA GLN A 96 7.78 3.50 10.86
C GLN A 96 8.62 4.26 9.82
N ARG A 97 9.85 3.80 9.55
CA ARG A 97 10.72 4.41 8.52
C ARG A 97 10.09 4.38 7.12
N LEU A 98 9.44 3.28 6.77
CA LEU A 98 8.77 3.13 5.47
C LEU A 98 7.67 4.19 5.28
N PHE A 99 6.77 4.31 6.25
CA PHE A 99 5.63 5.22 6.16
C PHE A 99 6.02 6.70 6.31
N HIS A 100 7.02 7.03 7.14
CA HIS A 100 7.59 8.38 7.18
C HIS A 100 8.26 8.76 5.85
N SER A 101 9.03 7.85 5.25
CA SER A 101 9.64 8.07 3.94
C SER A 101 8.58 8.23 2.83
N PHE A 102 7.51 7.45 2.87
CA PHE A 102 6.37 7.60 1.97
C PHE A 102 5.73 8.99 2.13
N ALA A 103 5.43 9.39 3.35
CA ALA A 103 4.83 10.70 3.63
C ALA A 103 5.70 11.85 3.09
N ALA A 104 7.00 11.81 3.35
CA ALA A 104 7.94 12.80 2.87
C ALA A 104 7.95 12.92 1.34
N ARG A 105 7.93 11.79 0.60
CA ARG A 105 7.86 11.79 -0.88
C ARG A 105 6.57 12.39 -1.43
N HIS A 106 5.47 12.27 -0.67
CA HIS A 106 4.15 12.77 -1.07
C HIS A 106 3.79 14.15 -0.48
N GLY A 107 4.73 14.79 0.23
CA GLY A 107 4.49 16.10 0.88
C GLY A 107 3.40 16.04 1.95
N ALA A 108 3.18 14.87 2.55
CA ALA A 108 2.14 14.63 3.52
C ALA A 108 2.67 14.70 4.96
N SER A 109 1.81 15.11 5.89
CA SER A 109 2.10 15.00 7.33
C SER A 109 1.86 13.58 7.83
N VAL A 110 2.48 13.24 8.96
CA VAL A 110 2.24 12.00 9.70
C VAL A 110 1.81 12.37 11.11
N GLU A 111 0.65 11.89 11.49
CA GLU A 111 0.14 11.94 12.86
C GLU A 111 -0.02 10.52 13.39
N HIS A 112 0.25 10.29 14.66
CA HIS A 112 0.02 8.98 15.26
C HIS A 112 -0.52 9.09 16.68
N GLU A 113 -1.34 8.11 17.06
CA GLU A 113 -1.93 8.00 18.40
C GLU A 113 -2.10 6.52 18.79
N PRO A 114 -2.13 6.18 20.08
CA PRO A 114 -2.48 4.84 20.52
C PRO A 114 -3.88 4.45 20.02
N LEU A 115 -4.02 3.23 19.48
CA LEU A 115 -5.31 2.72 19.00
C LEU A 115 -5.72 1.45 19.72
N PHE A 116 -4.91 0.39 19.62
CA PHE A 116 -5.19 -0.90 20.22
C PHE A 116 -4.16 -1.22 21.28
N PRO A 117 -4.49 -1.07 22.58
CA PRO A 117 -3.58 -1.45 23.64
C PRO A 117 -3.41 -2.98 23.70
N ALA A 118 -2.21 -3.43 24.10
CA ALA A 118 -1.84 -4.86 24.17
C ALA A 118 -2.87 -5.75 24.87
N ARG A 119 -3.57 -5.23 25.89
CA ARG A 119 -4.61 -5.99 26.61
C ARG A 119 -5.83 -6.41 25.78
N LEU A 120 -6.00 -5.86 24.58
CA LEU A 120 -7.09 -6.26 23.68
C LEU A 120 -6.75 -7.50 22.85
N PHE A 121 -5.48 -7.89 22.81
CA PHE A 121 -5.02 -9.06 22.07
C PHE A 121 -4.92 -10.27 22.98
N PRO A 122 -5.54 -11.41 22.61
CA PRO A 122 -5.47 -12.64 23.41
C PRO A 122 -4.09 -13.32 23.37
N ASP A 123 -3.27 -12.96 22.39
CA ASP A 123 -1.96 -13.49 22.09
C ASP A 123 -0.92 -12.39 22.33
N ALA A 124 -0.22 -12.31 23.34
CA ALA A 124 0.91 -11.44 23.68
C ALA A 124 1.36 -10.41 22.61
N HIS A 125 0.41 -9.86 21.84
CA HIS A 125 0.65 -8.85 20.80
C HIS A 125 0.94 -7.50 21.47
N GLU A 126 1.81 -6.71 20.85
CA GLU A 126 2.12 -5.36 21.31
C GLU A 126 0.96 -4.39 21.06
N SER A 127 1.01 -3.23 21.73
CA SER A 127 0.07 -2.15 21.44
C SER A 127 0.30 -1.60 20.04
N GLU A 128 -0.79 -1.38 19.32
CA GLU A 128 -0.78 -0.80 17.99
C GLU A 128 -1.15 0.69 18.02
N HIS A 129 -0.36 1.49 17.34
CA HIS A 129 -0.58 2.93 17.14
C HIS A 129 -1.13 3.15 15.75
N LEU A 130 -2.19 3.95 15.63
CA LEU A 130 -2.71 4.40 14.35
C LEU A 130 -1.81 5.51 13.80
N TYR A 131 -1.33 5.32 12.58
CA TYR A 131 -0.62 6.33 11.81
C TYR A 131 -1.56 6.87 10.73
N ARG A 132 -1.77 8.19 10.71
CA ARG A 132 -2.52 8.90 9.66
C ARG A 132 -1.57 9.71 8.81
N ILE A 133 -1.59 9.47 7.52
CA ILE A 133 -0.70 10.11 6.54
C ILE A 133 -1.56 10.90 5.56
N GLY A 134 -1.39 12.20 5.58
CA GLY A 134 -2.18 13.08 4.70
C GLY A 134 -2.16 14.55 5.13
N PRO A 135 -2.82 15.43 4.35
CA PRO A 135 -3.43 15.11 3.05
C PRO A 135 -2.38 14.68 2.04
N LEU A 136 -2.74 13.70 1.21
CA LEU A 136 -1.89 13.34 0.08
C LEU A 136 -2.13 14.39 -1.01
N ALA A 137 -1.13 15.17 -1.39
CA ALA A 137 -1.25 16.21 -2.41
C ALA A 137 -1.92 15.69 -3.68
N GLU A 138 -2.83 16.45 -4.28
CA GLU A 138 -3.40 16.11 -5.57
C GLU A 138 -2.28 15.93 -6.59
N SER A 139 -2.36 14.87 -7.42
CA SER A 139 -1.44 14.78 -8.54
C SER A 139 -1.60 16.04 -9.38
N PRO A 140 -0.51 16.70 -9.82
CA PRO A 140 -0.65 17.83 -10.70
C PRO A 140 -1.55 17.40 -11.87
N THR A 141 -2.64 18.13 -12.09
CA THR A 141 -3.55 17.92 -13.22
C THR A 141 -2.66 17.87 -14.47
N PRO A 142 -2.71 16.79 -15.30
CA PRO A 142 -1.92 16.78 -16.51
C PRO A 142 -2.30 18.00 -17.33
N THR A 143 -1.32 18.84 -17.62
CA THR A 143 -1.49 19.99 -18.49
C THR A 143 -2.09 19.50 -19.80
N PRO A 144 -3.24 20.04 -20.28
CA PRO A 144 -3.81 19.60 -21.54
C PRO A 144 -2.81 19.97 -22.66
N GLY A 145 -2.10 18.99 -23.20
CA GLY A 145 -1.15 19.28 -24.29
C GLY A 145 -0.14 18.19 -24.61
N THR A 146 0.05 17.16 -23.78
CA THR A 146 0.98 16.09 -24.15
C THR A 146 0.20 14.90 -24.73
N GLN A 147 -0.02 14.96 -26.05
CA GLN A 147 -0.52 13.81 -26.82
C GLN A 147 0.61 12.77 -26.89
N TYR A 148 0.49 11.69 -26.14
CA TYR A 148 1.26 10.49 -26.43
C TYR A 148 0.66 9.79 -27.65
N SER A 149 1.39 9.76 -28.76
CA SER A 149 1.02 8.99 -29.94
C SER A 149 1.11 7.49 -29.60
N GLU A 150 -0.04 6.84 -29.45
CA GLU A 150 -0.12 5.38 -29.41
C GLU A 150 0.27 4.82 -30.78
N THR A 151 1.49 4.29 -30.91
CA THR A 151 1.87 3.50 -32.08
C THR A 151 1.23 2.12 -31.93
N ARG A 152 0.05 1.94 -32.52
CA ARG A 152 -0.57 0.63 -32.75
C ARG A 152 0.34 -0.21 -33.63
N ARG A 153 1.04 -1.18 -33.05
CA ARG A 153 1.62 -2.28 -33.82
C ARG A 153 0.53 -3.32 -34.10
N THR A 154 -0.13 -3.20 -35.24
CA THR A 154 -0.94 -4.27 -35.83
C THR A 154 0.01 -5.39 -36.23
N ARG A 155 0.00 -6.52 -35.52
CA ARG A 155 0.55 -7.78 -36.05
C ARG A 155 -0.47 -8.36 -37.02
N SER A 156 -0.18 -8.28 -38.30
CA SER A 156 -0.81 -9.09 -39.35
C SER A 156 -0.45 -10.56 -39.10
N VAL A 157 -1.45 -11.41 -38.91
CA VAL A 157 -1.30 -12.85 -38.95
C VAL A 157 -1.66 -13.21 -40.39
N ALA A 158 -0.67 -13.54 -41.21
CA ALA A 158 -0.87 -14.18 -42.48
C ALA A 158 -0.96 -15.71 -42.30
N SER A 159 -1.83 -16.29 -43.05
CA SER A 159 -2.25 -17.69 -43.19
C SER A 159 -1.15 -18.73 -43.18
#